data_735ea655b424a594d926cd7465751903
#
_entry.id   735ea655b424a594d926cd7465751903
#
_cell.length_a   1.000
_cell.length_b   1.000
_cell.length_c   1.000
_cell.angle_alpha   90.00
_cell.angle_beta   90.00
_cell.angle_gamma   90.00
#
_symmetry.space_group_name_H-M   'P 1'
#
loop_
_entity.id
_entity.type
_entity.pdbx_description
1 polymer ?
#
loop_
_entity_poly.entity_id
_entity_poly.type
_entity_poly.pdbx_seq_one_letter_code
_entity_poly.pdbx_strand_id
1 'polypeptide(L)'
;MTLLATAAVTAAAAATLLGGSLPQTATTGSARVDRPSAARAVTTVTVNLRTSTPALKKCYPSSRSQVTVALTTDTLGKDSFVIRAWGLRAKTDYTVFLIQKAGPNFGAAEYIGDFTTNAQGQGVNVFYLIVEEAFAFNNATKARTDLNSIGFWFADPKDDDGCLGKNSPVTGFDGDGSAGVQMMNSGPTKLP
;
A
#
# COMPACT_ATOMS: atom_id res chain seq x y z
N MET A 1 40.50 -22.62 -17.43
CA MET A 1 41.43 -23.42 -16.59
C MET A 1 41.44 -22.87 -15.19
N THR A 2 41.29 -23.76 -14.22
CA THR A 2 41.45 -23.62 -12.75
C THR A 2 40.11 -23.33 -12.04
N LEU A 3 39.43 -24.34 -11.64
CA LEU A 3 39.39 -25.32 -10.51
C LEU A 3 38.78 -24.80 -9.22
N LEU A 4 37.68 -25.49 -8.92
CA LEU A 4 36.93 -25.77 -7.69
C LEU A 4 37.68 -25.69 -6.35
N ALA A 5 36.95 -25.30 -5.30
CA ALA A 5 37.07 -25.91 -3.98
C ALA A 5 35.72 -25.87 -3.24
N THR A 6 35.16 -27.04 -3.08
CA THR A 6 34.06 -27.42 -2.18
C THR A 6 34.63 -27.67 -0.77
N ALA A 7 33.99 -27.16 0.27
CA ALA A 7 34.23 -27.59 1.66
C ALA A 7 32.87 -27.88 2.33
N ALA A 8 32.63 -29.17 2.58
CA ALA A 8 31.55 -29.66 3.43
C ALA A 8 32.08 -29.82 4.85
N VAL A 9 31.36 -29.26 5.82
CA VAL A 9 31.60 -29.52 7.27
C VAL A 9 30.37 -30.21 7.83
N THR A 10 30.52 -31.47 8.12
CA THR A 10 29.60 -32.30 8.93
C THR A 10 29.99 -32.19 10.41
N ALA A 11 29.10 -31.74 11.26
CA ALA A 11 29.24 -31.85 12.70
C ALA A 11 28.13 -32.75 13.26
N ALA A 12 28.53 -33.92 13.75
CA ALA A 12 27.67 -34.81 14.51
C ALA A 12 27.78 -34.44 16.02
N ALA A 13 26.66 -34.21 16.66
CA ALA A 13 26.58 -34.05 18.10
C ALA A 13 25.83 -35.22 18.73
N ALA A 14 26.52 -35.97 19.58
CA ALA A 14 25.95 -37.05 20.36
C ALA A 14 25.21 -36.50 21.58
N ALA A 15 23.98 -36.92 21.80
CA ALA A 15 23.18 -36.61 22.96
C ALA A 15 23.28 -37.75 23.99
N THR A 16 23.79 -37.44 25.16
CA THR A 16 23.83 -38.32 26.33
C THR A 16 22.53 -38.14 27.14
N LEU A 17 21.77 -39.23 27.28
CA LEU A 17 20.59 -39.32 28.13
C LEU A 17 21.04 -39.61 29.58
N LEU A 18 20.82 -38.66 30.49
CA LEU A 18 20.82 -38.91 31.93
C LEU A 18 19.39 -38.86 32.45
N GLY A 19 18.89 -40.03 32.86
CA GLY A 19 17.60 -40.18 33.49
C GLY A 19 17.61 -39.62 34.92
N GLY A 20 16.68 -38.73 35.22
CA GLY A 20 16.36 -38.26 36.56
C GLY A 20 14.84 -38.20 36.70
N SER A 21 14.28 -39.20 37.41
CA SER A 21 12.86 -39.23 37.78
C SER A 21 12.64 -38.29 38.98
N LEU A 22 11.85 -37.20 38.75
CA LEU A 22 11.31 -36.38 39.83
C LEU A 22 9.82 -36.69 40.00
N PRO A 23 9.30 -36.76 41.25
CA PRO A 23 7.87 -37.00 41.47
C PRO A 23 7.01 -35.81 41.00
N GLN A 24 6.13 -36.07 40.07
CA GLN A 24 5.10 -35.09 39.64
C GLN A 24 3.99 -35.01 40.69
N THR A 25 3.96 -33.92 41.43
CA THR A 25 2.77 -33.50 42.16
C THR A 25 1.76 -33.00 41.15
N ALA A 26 0.69 -33.74 40.90
CA ALA A 26 -0.44 -33.35 40.08
C ALA A 26 -1.20 -32.20 40.75
N THR A 27 -0.90 -30.97 40.38
CA THR A 27 -1.76 -29.83 40.71
C THR A 27 -2.87 -29.82 39.67
N THR A 28 -4.07 -30.20 40.06
CA THR A 28 -5.31 -30.01 39.26
C THR A 28 -5.61 -28.53 39.14
N GLY A 29 -4.85 -27.86 38.28
CA GLY A 29 -5.17 -26.52 37.82
C GLY A 29 -6.32 -26.64 36.83
N SER A 30 -7.50 -26.17 37.24
CA SER A 30 -8.64 -25.95 36.34
C SER A 30 -8.19 -25.05 35.20
N ALA A 31 -7.91 -25.62 34.04
CA ALA A 31 -7.61 -24.84 32.83
C ALA A 31 -8.87 -24.00 32.54
N ARG A 32 -8.79 -22.71 32.87
CA ARG A 32 -9.75 -21.74 32.41
C ARG A 32 -9.67 -21.76 30.88
N VAL A 33 -10.64 -22.36 30.24
CA VAL A 33 -10.83 -22.26 28.80
C VAL A 33 -11.17 -20.79 28.57
N ASP A 34 -10.16 -20.01 28.18
CA ASP A 34 -10.40 -18.63 27.74
C ASP A 34 -11.40 -18.70 26.60
N ARG A 35 -12.58 -18.15 26.85
CA ARG A 35 -13.58 -17.94 25.80
C ARG A 35 -12.87 -17.22 24.66
N PRO A 36 -12.97 -17.72 23.41
CA PRO A 36 -12.43 -16.99 22.28
C PRO A 36 -12.97 -15.56 22.35
N SER A 37 -12.07 -14.60 22.45
CA SER A 37 -12.39 -13.17 22.37
C SER A 37 -13.24 -12.99 21.12
N ALA A 38 -14.41 -12.40 21.26
CA ALA A 38 -15.27 -12.12 20.11
C ALA A 38 -14.41 -11.38 19.07
N ALA A 39 -14.30 -11.95 17.88
CA ALA A 39 -13.52 -11.34 16.81
C ALA A 39 -14.01 -9.89 16.62
N ARG A 40 -13.11 -8.93 16.87
CA ARG A 40 -13.41 -7.51 16.69
C ARG A 40 -13.83 -7.33 15.23
N ALA A 41 -14.99 -6.73 14.99
CA ALA A 41 -15.46 -6.47 13.63
C ALA A 41 -14.45 -5.57 12.92
N VAL A 42 -13.97 -6.01 11.76
CA VAL A 42 -13.05 -5.20 10.94
C VAL A 42 -13.82 -4.02 10.36
N THR A 43 -13.37 -2.81 10.65
CA THR A 43 -13.93 -1.61 10.03
C THR A 43 -13.44 -1.52 8.60
N THR A 44 -14.34 -1.34 7.64
CA THR A 44 -14.02 -1.19 6.23
C THR A 44 -14.48 0.18 5.74
N VAL A 45 -13.57 0.93 5.13
CA VAL A 45 -13.82 2.24 4.53
C VAL A 45 -13.68 2.14 3.03
N THR A 46 -14.60 2.76 2.28
CA THR A 46 -14.57 2.77 0.82
C THR A 46 -14.59 4.22 0.31
N VAL A 47 -13.61 4.56 -0.53
CA VAL A 47 -13.45 5.87 -1.15
C VAL A 47 -13.48 5.75 -2.65
N ASN A 48 -14.36 6.52 -3.31
CA ASN A 48 -14.39 6.62 -4.77
C ASN A 48 -13.47 7.76 -5.23
N LEU A 49 -12.58 7.47 -6.17
CA LEU A 49 -11.70 8.46 -6.75
C LEU A 49 -12.33 9.06 -8.00
N ARG A 50 -11.96 10.30 -8.28
CA ARG A 50 -12.37 11.06 -9.46
C ARG A 50 -11.16 11.53 -10.25
N THR A 51 -11.33 11.74 -11.55
CA THR A 51 -10.28 12.32 -12.40
C THR A 51 -9.84 13.69 -11.86
N SER A 52 -8.55 13.92 -11.88
CA SER A 52 -7.93 15.11 -11.26
C SER A 52 -8.24 16.38 -12.03
N THR A 53 -8.45 16.29 -13.35
CA THR A 53 -8.70 17.46 -14.20
C THR A 53 -9.82 17.22 -15.22
N PRO A 54 -10.49 18.29 -15.71
CA PRO A 54 -11.47 18.19 -16.78
C PRO A 54 -10.87 17.63 -18.09
N ALA A 55 -9.61 17.92 -18.39
CA ALA A 55 -8.93 17.42 -19.59
C ALA A 55 -8.81 15.89 -19.54
N LEU A 56 -8.35 15.33 -18.41
CA LEU A 56 -8.32 13.88 -18.20
C LEU A 56 -9.70 13.25 -18.24
N LYS A 57 -10.72 13.93 -17.69
CA LYS A 57 -12.11 13.45 -17.77
C LYS A 57 -12.62 13.39 -19.21
N LYS A 58 -12.18 14.31 -20.06
CA LYS A 58 -12.52 14.31 -21.50
C LYS A 58 -11.85 13.16 -22.25
N CYS A 59 -10.57 12.87 -21.94
CA CYS A 59 -9.82 11.76 -22.55
C CYS A 59 -10.32 10.39 -22.07
N TYR A 60 -10.64 10.29 -20.79
CA TYR A 60 -11.05 9.04 -20.13
C TYR A 60 -12.45 9.18 -19.51
N PRO A 61 -13.51 9.36 -20.33
CA PRO A 61 -14.86 9.69 -19.83
C PRO A 61 -15.47 8.59 -18.95
N SER A 62 -15.07 7.34 -19.15
CA SER A 62 -15.53 6.19 -18.37
C SER A 62 -14.61 5.85 -17.18
N SER A 63 -13.54 6.63 -16.96
CA SER A 63 -12.61 6.38 -15.87
C SER A 63 -13.29 6.46 -14.50
N ARG A 64 -13.04 5.47 -13.68
CA ARG A 64 -13.48 5.38 -12.29
C ARG A 64 -12.48 4.55 -11.50
N SER A 65 -12.36 4.85 -10.23
CA SER A 65 -11.56 4.05 -9.32
C SER A 65 -12.19 4.06 -7.95
N GLN A 66 -11.98 2.97 -7.22
CA GLN A 66 -12.42 2.78 -5.86
C GLN A 66 -11.28 2.21 -5.04
N VAL A 67 -11.11 2.75 -3.85
CA VAL A 67 -10.22 2.22 -2.82
C VAL A 67 -11.06 1.69 -1.67
N THR A 68 -10.75 0.50 -1.23
CA THR A 68 -11.33 -0.11 -0.03
C THR A 68 -10.22 -0.39 0.96
N VAL A 69 -10.34 0.15 2.17
CA VAL A 69 -9.39 -0.06 3.26
C VAL A 69 -10.08 -0.86 4.36
N ALA A 70 -9.46 -1.98 4.75
CA ALA A 70 -9.85 -2.70 5.96
C ALA A 70 -8.89 -2.30 7.09
N LEU A 71 -9.41 -1.61 8.10
CA LEU A 71 -8.65 -1.11 9.25
C LEU A 71 -8.39 -2.25 10.22
N THR A 72 -7.18 -2.75 10.20
CA THR A 72 -6.73 -3.89 11.00
C THR A 72 -5.41 -3.64 11.73
N THR A 73 -4.91 -2.41 11.72
CA THR A 73 -3.63 -2.04 12.35
C THR A 73 -3.57 -2.48 13.81
N ASP A 74 -4.59 -2.23 14.61
CA ASP A 74 -4.68 -2.62 16.03
C ASP A 74 -4.58 -4.13 16.27
N THR A 75 -4.95 -4.95 15.29
CA THR A 75 -5.00 -6.41 15.42
C THR A 75 -3.90 -7.13 14.66
N LEU A 76 -3.52 -6.61 13.49
CA LEU A 76 -2.56 -7.22 12.59
C LEU A 76 -1.30 -6.38 12.36
N GLY A 77 -1.21 -5.18 12.96
CA GLY A 77 -0.10 -4.24 12.79
C GLY A 77 -0.07 -3.57 11.41
N LYS A 78 -1.09 -3.76 10.60
CA LYS A 78 -1.22 -3.16 9.25
C LYS A 78 -2.66 -3.22 8.77
N ASP A 79 -2.99 -2.33 7.85
CA ASP A 79 -4.26 -2.31 7.12
C ASP A 79 -4.09 -2.95 5.74
N SER A 80 -5.19 -3.41 5.15
CA SER A 80 -5.23 -3.77 3.75
C SER A 80 -5.88 -2.65 2.93
N PHE A 81 -5.17 -2.20 1.90
CA PHE A 81 -5.60 -1.16 0.99
C PHE A 81 -5.75 -1.76 -0.40
N VAL A 82 -6.97 -1.86 -0.89
CA VAL A 82 -7.29 -2.44 -2.20
C VAL A 82 -7.72 -1.34 -3.13
N ILE A 83 -6.93 -1.09 -4.20
CA ILE A 83 -7.32 -0.19 -5.29
C ILE A 83 -7.89 -0.99 -6.46
N ARG A 84 -8.99 -0.51 -7.02
CA ARG A 84 -9.58 -1.00 -8.27
C ARG A 84 -9.85 0.18 -9.19
N ALA A 85 -9.48 0.04 -10.47
CA ALA A 85 -9.63 1.09 -11.46
C ALA A 85 -10.14 0.52 -12.78
N TRP A 86 -10.92 1.34 -13.51
CA TRP A 86 -11.53 0.99 -14.79
C TRP A 86 -11.54 2.19 -15.72
N GLY A 87 -11.55 1.91 -17.03
CA GLY A 87 -11.64 2.94 -18.08
C GLY A 87 -10.42 3.84 -18.13
N LEU A 88 -9.26 3.35 -17.68
CA LEU A 88 -7.97 4.01 -17.78
C LEU A 88 -7.29 3.67 -19.11
N ARG A 89 -6.13 4.25 -19.37
CA ARG A 89 -5.25 3.83 -20.47
C ARG A 89 -4.85 2.37 -20.29
N ALA A 90 -4.93 1.59 -21.36
CA ALA A 90 -4.57 0.17 -21.34
C ALA A 90 -3.07 -0.02 -21.23
N LYS A 91 -2.63 -1.10 -20.54
CA LYS A 91 -1.22 -1.51 -20.40
C LYS A 91 -0.33 -0.35 -19.91
N THR A 92 -0.79 0.34 -18.89
CA THR A 92 -0.16 1.55 -18.35
C THR A 92 0.05 1.37 -16.85
N ASP A 93 1.21 1.80 -16.37
CA ASP A 93 1.56 1.78 -14.96
C ASP A 93 1.13 3.08 -14.29
N TYR A 94 0.64 2.95 -13.08
CA TYR A 94 0.17 4.04 -12.24
C TYR A 94 0.77 3.93 -10.85
N THR A 95 1.33 5.03 -10.36
CA THR A 95 1.94 5.15 -9.03
C THR A 95 0.94 5.71 -8.02
N VAL A 96 0.76 5.05 -6.89
CA VAL A 96 -0.26 5.37 -5.86
C VAL A 96 0.40 5.98 -4.64
N PHE A 97 -0.22 7.06 -4.13
CA PHE A 97 0.24 7.77 -2.94
C PHE A 97 -0.89 8.01 -1.94
N LEU A 98 -0.55 7.95 -0.64
CA LEU A 98 -1.26 8.71 0.37
C LEU A 98 -0.77 10.15 0.31
N ILE A 99 -1.69 11.12 0.37
CA ILE A 99 -1.38 12.55 0.20
C ILE A 99 -2.08 13.39 1.26
N GLN A 100 -1.49 14.54 1.58
CA GLN A 100 -2.03 15.47 2.56
C GLN A 100 -3.40 16.01 2.15
N LYS A 101 -3.58 16.32 0.86
CA LYS A 101 -4.84 16.82 0.30
C LYS A 101 -4.97 16.45 -1.18
N ALA A 102 -6.19 16.21 -1.62
CA ALA A 102 -6.46 15.93 -3.02
C ALA A 102 -6.22 17.15 -3.92
N GLY A 103 -5.75 16.92 -5.15
CA GLY A 103 -5.54 17.93 -6.18
C GLY A 103 -4.07 18.18 -6.52
N PRO A 104 -3.80 19.13 -7.43
CA PRO A 104 -2.44 19.35 -7.96
C PRO A 104 -1.45 19.86 -6.90
N ASN A 105 -1.93 20.57 -5.89
CA ASN A 105 -1.12 21.04 -4.76
C ASN A 105 -1.30 20.11 -3.57
N PHE A 106 -0.94 18.82 -3.73
CA PHE A 106 -1.24 17.73 -2.79
C PHE A 106 -0.47 17.81 -1.46
N GLY A 107 0.59 18.62 -1.36
CA GLY A 107 1.39 18.77 -0.14
C GLY A 107 2.34 17.59 0.09
N ALA A 108 2.42 17.10 1.32
CA ALA A 108 3.18 15.90 1.64
C ALA A 108 2.53 14.67 1.00
N ALA A 109 3.38 13.70 0.63
CA ALA A 109 2.96 12.45 0.00
C ALA A 109 3.82 11.29 0.49
N GLU A 110 3.22 10.10 0.55
CA GLU A 110 3.87 8.83 0.82
C GLU A 110 3.57 7.87 -0.33
N TYR A 111 4.62 7.36 -0.98
CA TYR A 111 4.52 6.32 -1.99
C TYR A 111 4.09 5.01 -1.36
N ILE A 112 3.06 4.37 -1.90
CA ILE A 112 2.53 3.10 -1.38
C ILE A 112 2.63 1.95 -2.38
N GLY A 113 2.92 2.22 -3.63
CA GLY A 113 3.16 1.22 -4.66
C GLY A 113 2.49 1.53 -5.98
N ASP A 114 2.58 0.59 -6.92
CA ASP A 114 2.10 0.74 -8.28
C ASP A 114 1.00 -0.27 -8.61
N PHE A 115 0.22 0.02 -9.64
CA PHE A 115 -0.62 -0.95 -10.31
C PHE A 115 -0.57 -0.76 -11.82
N THR A 116 -0.64 -1.88 -12.55
CA THR A 116 -0.67 -1.89 -14.02
C THR A 116 -2.08 -2.19 -14.52
N THR A 117 -2.50 -1.49 -15.56
CA THR A 117 -3.77 -1.79 -16.24
C THR A 117 -3.60 -2.88 -17.30
N ASN A 118 -4.63 -3.71 -17.44
CA ASN A 118 -4.71 -4.72 -18.49
C ASN A 118 -5.08 -4.08 -19.86
N ALA A 119 -5.26 -4.93 -20.88
CA ALA A 119 -5.64 -4.49 -22.23
C ALA A 119 -7.00 -3.79 -22.30
N GLN A 120 -7.86 -3.92 -21.29
CA GLN A 120 -9.17 -3.26 -21.18
C GLN A 120 -9.13 -1.98 -20.33
N GLY A 121 -7.93 -1.53 -19.89
CA GLY A 121 -7.77 -0.36 -19.03
C GLY A 121 -8.32 -0.57 -17.62
N GLN A 122 -8.24 -1.82 -17.13
CA GLN A 122 -8.63 -2.20 -15.78
C GLN A 122 -7.39 -2.55 -14.96
N GLY A 123 -7.32 -2.08 -13.72
CA GLY A 123 -6.24 -2.38 -12.80
C GLY A 123 -6.74 -2.70 -11.40
N VAL A 124 -5.99 -3.53 -10.69
CA VAL A 124 -6.21 -3.87 -9.29
C VAL A 124 -4.88 -4.16 -8.63
N ASN A 125 -4.71 -3.65 -7.41
CA ASN A 125 -3.61 -4.05 -6.54
C ASN A 125 -4.05 -4.03 -5.07
N VAL A 126 -3.30 -4.73 -4.23
CA VAL A 126 -3.49 -4.80 -2.78
C VAL A 126 -2.19 -4.39 -2.11
N PHE A 127 -2.26 -3.37 -1.28
CA PHE A 127 -1.14 -2.90 -0.47
C PHE A 127 -1.42 -3.19 1.00
N TYR A 128 -0.36 -3.37 1.78
CA TYR A 128 -0.42 -3.54 3.22
C TYR A 128 0.41 -2.44 3.88
N LEU A 129 -0.26 -1.49 4.51
CA LEU A 129 0.35 -0.29 5.10
C LEU A 129 -0.45 0.15 6.32
N ILE A 130 -0.02 1.19 7.00
CA ILE A 130 -0.79 1.84 8.07
C ILE A 130 -1.50 3.05 7.45
N VAL A 131 -2.83 3.01 7.41
CA VAL A 131 -3.65 4.06 6.78
C VAL A 131 -4.21 5.04 7.80
N GLU A 132 -4.81 4.52 8.89
CA GLU A 132 -5.51 5.35 9.89
C GLU A 132 -4.58 6.36 10.57
N GLU A 133 -3.31 6.01 10.76
CA GLU A 133 -2.31 6.85 11.39
C GLU A 133 -1.22 7.34 10.42
N ALA A 134 -1.49 7.32 9.10
CA ALA A 134 -0.51 7.75 8.10
C ALA A 134 -0.22 9.24 8.23
N PHE A 135 1.05 9.58 8.42
CA PHE A 135 1.49 10.97 8.52
C PHE A 135 2.93 11.16 8.02
N ALA A 136 3.22 12.38 7.56
CA ALA A 136 4.57 12.87 7.36
C ALA A 136 4.98 13.76 8.55
N PHE A 137 6.22 13.61 9.02
CA PHE A 137 6.78 14.44 10.10
C PHE A 137 8.00 15.22 9.61
N ASN A 138 7.92 16.53 9.68
CA ASN A 138 9.03 17.41 9.38
C ASN A 138 9.86 17.66 10.64
N ASN A 139 11.05 17.06 10.72
CA ASN A 139 11.90 17.18 11.91
C ASN A 139 12.45 18.60 12.14
N ALA A 140 12.62 19.39 11.10
CA ALA A 140 13.11 20.79 11.24
C ALA A 140 12.05 21.71 11.84
N THR A 141 10.80 21.60 11.37
CA THR A 141 9.69 22.44 11.85
C THR A 141 8.89 21.80 12.99
N LYS A 142 9.17 20.53 13.35
CA LYS A 142 8.42 19.73 14.32
C LYS A 142 6.92 19.60 13.98
N ALA A 143 6.59 19.72 12.70
CA ALA A 143 5.21 19.64 12.23
C ALA A 143 4.85 18.22 11.78
N ARG A 144 3.71 17.74 12.24
CA ARG A 144 3.03 16.53 11.73
C ARG A 144 2.02 16.96 10.66
N THR A 145 1.92 16.18 9.61
CA THR A 145 0.97 16.36 8.52
C THR A 145 0.29 15.03 8.23
N ASP A 146 -1.01 14.95 8.41
CA ASP A 146 -1.77 13.70 8.15
C ASP A 146 -1.92 13.47 6.65
N LEU A 147 -1.78 12.19 6.23
CA LEU A 147 -1.87 11.73 4.87
C LEU A 147 -3.17 10.96 4.65
N ASN A 148 -4.29 11.65 4.72
CA ASN A 148 -5.63 11.07 4.73
C ASN A 148 -6.38 11.23 3.39
N SER A 149 -5.70 11.59 2.32
CA SER A 149 -6.22 11.64 0.96
C SER A 149 -5.45 10.66 0.07
N ILE A 150 -6.03 10.30 -1.07
CA ILE A 150 -5.45 9.33 -2.00
C ILE A 150 -5.30 9.98 -3.35
N GLY A 151 -4.21 9.68 -4.06
CA GLY A 151 -4.03 10.02 -5.46
C GLY A 151 -3.20 8.96 -6.17
N PHE A 152 -3.38 8.86 -7.49
CA PHE A 152 -2.46 8.11 -8.32
C PHE A 152 -2.15 8.86 -9.63
N TRP A 153 -0.95 8.66 -10.13
CA TRP A 153 -0.35 9.34 -11.27
C TRP A 153 -0.02 8.35 -12.38
N PHE A 154 0.15 8.83 -13.60
CA PHE A 154 0.86 8.05 -14.61
C PHE A 154 2.31 7.84 -14.13
N ALA A 155 2.79 6.60 -14.08
CA ALA A 155 4.15 6.31 -13.62
C ALA A 155 5.20 6.86 -14.61
N ASP A 156 4.99 6.70 -15.92
CA ASP A 156 5.82 7.37 -16.93
C ASP A 156 5.14 8.69 -17.40
N PRO A 157 5.83 9.84 -17.33
CA PRO A 157 5.31 11.11 -17.87
C PRO A 157 4.85 11.05 -19.33
N LYS A 158 5.43 10.17 -20.15
CA LYS A 158 5.03 9.99 -21.55
C LYS A 158 3.66 9.33 -21.71
N ASP A 159 3.16 8.69 -20.68
CA ASP A 159 1.90 7.97 -20.74
C ASP A 159 0.68 8.89 -20.78
N ASP A 160 0.81 10.12 -20.34
CA ASP A 160 -0.25 11.13 -20.45
C ASP A 160 -0.18 11.97 -21.75
N ASP A 161 0.91 11.88 -22.53
CA ASP A 161 1.14 12.63 -23.78
C ASP A 161 0.01 12.48 -24.80
N GLY A 162 -0.56 11.30 -24.91
CA GLY A 162 -1.65 11.01 -25.83
C GLY A 162 -2.95 11.77 -25.51
N CYS A 163 -3.09 12.22 -24.27
CA CYS A 163 -4.23 12.99 -23.78
C CYS A 163 -3.90 14.48 -23.63
N LEU A 164 -2.77 14.79 -23.00
CA LEU A 164 -2.43 16.15 -22.57
C LEU A 164 -1.37 16.82 -23.44
N GLY A 165 -0.73 16.04 -24.32
CA GLY A 165 0.40 16.50 -25.14
C GLY A 165 1.74 16.41 -24.41
N LYS A 166 2.82 16.46 -25.20
CA LYS A 166 4.21 16.22 -24.74
C LYS A 166 4.76 17.24 -23.74
N ASN A 167 4.04 18.31 -23.48
CA ASN A 167 4.44 19.35 -22.53
C ASN A 167 3.59 19.32 -21.25
N SER A 168 2.96 18.19 -20.94
CA SER A 168 2.23 18.01 -19.68
C SER A 168 3.18 18.18 -18.49
N PRO A 169 2.69 18.67 -17.34
CA PRO A 169 3.51 18.79 -16.15
C PRO A 169 4.04 17.44 -15.70
N VAL A 170 5.34 17.41 -15.35
CA VAL A 170 5.99 16.25 -14.76
C VAL A 170 6.03 16.43 -13.26
N THR A 171 5.69 15.36 -12.52
CA THR A 171 5.75 15.31 -11.07
C THR A 171 7.06 14.65 -10.64
N GLY A 172 7.94 15.39 -9.97
CA GLY A 172 9.31 14.96 -9.67
C GLY A 172 9.46 14.03 -8.45
N PHE A 173 8.52 13.13 -8.23
CA PHE A 173 8.60 12.22 -7.08
C PHE A 173 7.91 10.89 -7.42
N ASP A 174 8.56 10.00 -8.02
CA ASP A 174 8.07 8.64 -8.23
C ASP A 174 9.17 7.70 -7.76
N GLY A 175 9.25 7.44 -6.48
CA GLY A 175 10.20 6.48 -5.88
C GLY A 175 11.56 6.33 -6.57
N ASP A 176 11.56 6.01 -7.84
CA ASP A 176 12.73 5.79 -8.71
C ASP A 176 12.86 6.79 -9.90
N GLY A 177 11.92 7.74 -10.04
CA GLY A 177 11.93 8.65 -11.17
C GLY A 177 11.01 9.85 -11.06
N SER A 178 10.37 10.19 -12.17
CA SER A 178 9.39 11.25 -12.29
C SER A 178 8.07 10.68 -12.82
N ALA A 179 6.99 10.96 -12.15
CA ALA A 179 5.63 10.63 -12.59
C ALA A 179 5.09 11.67 -13.56
N GLY A 180 4.11 11.28 -14.35
CA GLY A 180 3.31 12.18 -15.16
C GLY A 180 2.30 12.98 -14.34
N VAL A 181 1.16 13.31 -14.94
CA VAL A 181 0.09 14.05 -14.29
C VAL A 181 -0.70 13.15 -13.33
N GLN A 182 -1.21 13.72 -12.25
CA GLN A 182 -2.15 13.04 -11.37
C GLN A 182 -3.40 12.63 -12.16
N MET A 183 -3.62 11.32 -12.29
CA MET A 183 -4.78 10.80 -13.04
C MET A 183 -6.07 10.91 -12.23
N MET A 184 -6.05 10.45 -10.98
CA MET A 184 -7.24 10.48 -10.11
C MET A 184 -6.87 10.80 -8.67
N ASN A 185 -7.85 11.30 -7.91
CA ASN A 185 -7.73 11.53 -6.47
C ASN A 185 -9.05 11.35 -5.72
N SER A 186 -9.00 11.26 -4.40
CA SER A 186 -10.14 11.07 -3.52
C SER A 186 -11.08 12.28 -3.43
N GLY A 187 -10.70 13.43 -3.99
CA GLY A 187 -11.46 14.67 -3.86
C GLY A 187 -11.53 15.13 -2.39
N PRO A 188 -12.70 15.57 -1.92
CA PRO A 188 -12.88 16.01 -0.54
C PRO A 188 -13.01 14.85 0.45
N THR A 189 -13.19 13.61 -0.05
CA THR A 189 -13.31 12.44 0.80
C THR A 189 -11.96 12.07 1.39
N LYS A 190 -11.90 11.96 2.71
CA LYS A 190 -10.70 11.58 3.43
C LYS A 190 -10.79 10.13 3.88
N LEU A 191 -9.63 9.53 4.05
CA LEU A 191 -9.47 8.32 4.85
C LEU A 191 -9.65 8.66 6.33
N PRO A 192 -9.96 7.68 7.16
CA PRO A 192 -10.09 7.86 8.60
C PRO A 192 -8.79 8.34 9.24
#